data_930c87a0f92648f2694a4d5652cd0f49
#
_entry.id   930c87a0f92648f2694a4d5652cd0f49
#
_cell.length_a   1.000
_cell.length_b   1.000
_cell.length_c   1.000
_cell.angle_alpha   90.00
_cell.angle_beta   90.00
_cell.angle_gamma   90.00
#
_symmetry.space_group_name_H-M   'P 1'
#
loop_
_entity.id
_entity.type
_entity.pdbx_description
1 polymer ?
#
loop_
_entity_poly.entity_id
_entity_poly.type
_entity_poly.pdbx_seq_one_letter_code
_entity_poly.pdbx_strand_id
1 'polypeptide(L)'
;MKKRFIAIGLTVLVAALLIVAAVMKYNSEDSRAVSTTVAFKNAQLGVTADGWLKIIGIDEYYGRLAVVAENVSDTDVEYALLTVKTKEGTLTFNVSALLRGTKAVLLCNESVGSDPDEVYTAWQTKDMVLFKEQPVMNSDKFEIKVADGSVSLKNISGKDIESDIYIYYKDKKDDVLNGSVTYKIRVEGIKADAQTFIKAPELNENNCQIIFTDYDDKEV
;
A
#
# COMPACT_ATOMS: atom_id res chain seq x y z
N MET A 1 4.11 27.78 -58.51
CA MET A 1 3.17 27.27 -57.50
C MET A 1 3.70 26.03 -56.73
N LYS A 2 4.27 24.99 -57.36
CA LYS A 2 4.73 23.76 -56.67
C LYS A 2 5.77 23.97 -55.55
N LYS A 3 6.71 24.93 -55.68
CA LYS A 3 7.72 25.15 -54.62
C LYS A 3 7.20 25.74 -53.29
N ARG A 4 6.05 26.47 -53.32
CA ARG A 4 5.45 27.01 -52.09
C ARG A 4 4.71 25.93 -51.28
N PHE A 5 4.10 24.94 -51.92
CA PHE A 5 3.43 23.83 -51.27
C PHE A 5 4.42 22.86 -50.58
N ILE A 6 5.60 22.67 -51.16
CA ILE A 6 6.67 21.85 -50.56
C ILE A 6 7.19 22.50 -49.27
N ALA A 7 7.38 23.83 -49.29
CA ALA A 7 7.87 24.56 -48.11
C ALA A 7 6.86 24.50 -46.95
N ILE A 8 5.56 24.67 -47.23
CA ILE A 8 4.48 24.59 -46.22
C ILE A 8 4.38 23.15 -45.66
N GLY A 9 4.45 22.13 -46.50
CA GLY A 9 4.43 20.75 -46.04
C GLY A 9 5.62 20.39 -45.14
N LEU A 10 6.82 20.89 -45.44
CA LEU A 10 8.01 20.65 -44.64
C LEU A 10 7.92 21.35 -43.27
N THR A 11 7.37 22.57 -43.23
CA THR A 11 7.20 23.32 -41.97
C THR A 11 6.19 22.64 -41.03
N VAL A 12 5.08 22.12 -41.58
CA VAL A 12 4.08 21.38 -40.80
C VAL A 12 4.66 20.07 -40.27
N LEU A 13 5.47 19.36 -41.09
CA LEU A 13 6.11 18.11 -40.66
C LEU A 13 7.13 18.33 -39.52
N VAL A 14 7.93 19.39 -39.62
CA VAL A 14 8.90 19.76 -38.58
C VAL A 14 8.17 20.17 -37.27
N ALA A 15 7.09 20.95 -37.39
CA ALA A 15 6.30 21.32 -36.21
C ALA A 15 5.64 20.09 -35.55
N ALA A 16 5.11 19.16 -36.32
CA ALA A 16 4.56 17.91 -35.79
C ALA A 16 5.62 17.05 -35.09
N LEU A 17 6.82 16.93 -35.68
CA LEU A 17 7.94 16.20 -35.06
C LEU A 17 8.41 16.86 -33.74
N LEU A 18 8.43 18.18 -33.67
CA LEU A 18 8.79 18.90 -32.45
C LEU A 18 7.73 18.72 -31.36
N ILE A 19 6.45 18.68 -31.69
CA ILE A 19 5.36 18.42 -30.75
C ILE A 19 5.46 16.98 -30.24
N VAL A 20 5.69 16.00 -31.11
CA VAL A 20 5.86 14.59 -30.71
C VAL A 20 7.10 14.44 -29.83
N ALA A 21 8.22 15.09 -30.16
CA ALA A 21 9.41 15.07 -29.31
C ALA A 21 9.20 15.75 -27.96
N ALA A 22 8.44 16.84 -27.90
CA ALA A 22 8.08 17.52 -26.65
C ALA A 22 7.14 16.66 -25.78
N VAL A 23 6.14 15.99 -26.40
CA VAL A 23 5.25 15.07 -25.70
C VAL A 23 6.01 13.83 -25.21
N MET A 24 6.91 13.27 -26.02
CA MET A 24 7.76 12.16 -25.59
C MET A 24 8.72 12.57 -24.46
N LYS A 25 9.26 13.77 -24.50
CA LYS A 25 10.11 14.28 -23.44
C LYS A 25 9.31 14.54 -22.16
N TYR A 26 8.13 15.12 -22.27
CA TYR A 26 7.21 15.34 -21.13
C TYR A 26 6.79 14.02 -20.52
N ASN A 27 6.35 13.04 -21.32
CA ASN A 27 6.01 11.70 -20.83
C ASN A 27 7.23 10.92 -20.32
N SER A 28 8.46 11.18 -20.82
CA SER A 28 9.67 10.54 -20.30
C SER A 28 10.21 11.21 -19.03
N GLU A 29 9.84 12.45 -18.76
CA GLU A 29 10.12 13.12 -17.48
C GLU A 29 9.12 12.71 -16.42
N ASP A 30 7.84 12.47 -16.76
CA ASP A 30 6.84 11.87 -15.87
C ASP A 30 6.99 10.33 -15.73
N SER A 31 7.52 9.66 -16.75
CA SER A 31 7.90 8.25 -16.68
C SER A 31 9.38 8.04 -16.30
N ARG A 32 10.04 8.98 -15.69
CA ARG A 32 11.00 8.60 -14.67
C ARG A 32 10.15 7.91 -13.60
N ALA A 33 9.92 6.61 -13.82
CA ALA A 33 9.89 5.67 -12.75
C ALA A 33 11.11 6.05 -11.90
N VAL A 34 10.88 6.85 -10.88
CA VAL A 34 11.77 6.93 -9.77
C VAL A 34 11.78 5.49 -9.32
N SER A 35 12.73 4.71 -9.82
CA SER A 35 13.23 3.53 -9.16
C SER A 35 13.78 4.07 -7.85
N THR A 36 12.89 4.43 -6.97
CA THR A 36 13.14 4.51 -5.56
C THR A 36 13.25 3.07 -5.10
N THR A 37 14.35 2.45 -5.47
CA THR A 37 15.06 1.69 -4.45
C THR A 37 15.18 2.70 -3.34
N VAL A 38 14.26 2.61 -2.35
CA VAL A 38 14.29 3.43 -1.14
C VAL A 38 15.65 3.10 -0.53
N ALA A 39 16.66 3.87 -0.90
CA ALA A 39 17.99 3.77 -0.33
C ALA A 39 17.85 4.40 1.04
N PHE A 40 17.38 3.61 2.01
CA PHE A 40 17.28 4.01 3.41
C PHE A 40 18.65 4.50 3.85
N LYS A 41 18.79 5.80 3.99
CA LYS A 41 20.05 6.45 4.39
C LYS A 41 20.57 5.96 5.73
N ASN A 42 19.75 5.32 6.54
CA ASN A 42 20.09 4.81 7.85
C ASN A 42 19.75 3.30 8.02
N ALA A 43 20.21 2.45 7.10
CA ALA A 43 19.99 1.00 7.08
C ALA A 43 20.59 0.23 8.27
N GLN A 44 20.88 0.86 9.41
CA GLN A 44 21.54 0.21 10.55
C GLN A 44 20.68 0.02 11.77
N LEU A 45 19.39 0.31 11.70
CA LEU A 45 18.67 0.38 12.97
C LEU A 45 18.36 -0.95 13.61
N GLY A 46 18.24 -2.07 13.00
CA GLY A 46 18.03 -3.37 13.67
C GLY A 46 17.34 -3.31 15.05
N VAL A 47 16.79 -2.14 15.42
CA VAL A 47 16.18 -1.85 16.70
C VAL A 47 14.82 -2.50 16.71
N THR A 48 14.51 -3.23 17.77
CA THR A 48 13.19 -3.81 17.97
C THR A 48 12.39 -2.92 18.92
N ALA A 49 11.17 -2.53 18.52
CA ALA A 49 10.20 -2.00 19.48
C ALA A 49 9.59 -3.19 20.24
N ASP A 50 9.88 -3.26 21.52
CA ASP A 50 9.38 -4.29 22.44
C ASP A 50 9.49 -5.75 21.93
N GLY A 51 10.48 -6.02 21.06
CA GLY A 51 10.80 -7.36 20.59
C GLY A 51 9.91 -7.89 19.44
N TRP A 52 8.81 -7.24 19.08
CA TRP A 52 7.90 -7.73 18.05
C TRP A 52 8.07 -7.04 16.69
N LEU A 53 8.49 -5.79 16.69
CA LEU A 53 8.64 -4.99 15.48
C LEU A 53 10.09 -4.58 15.27
N LYS A 54 10.67 -4.95 14.16
CA LYS A 54 12.02 -4.56 13.75
C LYS A 54 11.95 -3.33 12.86
N ILE A 55 12.58 -2.25 13.28
CA ILE A 55 12.76 -1.04 12.46
C ILE A 55 13.95 -1.27 11.53
N ILE A 56 13.70 -1.23 10.22
CA ILE A 56 14.68 -1.53 9.18
C ILE A 56 15.34 -0.25 8.67
N GLY A 57 14.56 0.84 8.58
CA GLY A 57 15.05 2.11 8.06
C GLY A 57 14.08 3.24 8.34
N ILE A 58 14.60 4.47 8.24
CA ILE A 58 13.86 5.71 8.39
C ILE A 58 14.12 6.57 7.16
N ASP A 59 13.07 7.14 6.58
CA ASP A 59 13.14 7.99 5.40
C ASP A 59 11.91 8.90 5.33
N GLU A 60 11.78 9.60 4.21
CA GLU A 60 10.60 10.39 3.89
C GLU A 60 9.73 9.69 2.85
N TYR A 61 8.45 9.60 3.13
CA TYR A 61 7.49 9.00 2.23
C TYR A 61 6.27 9.93 2.10
N TYR A 62 5.96 10.38 0.88
CA TYR A 62 4.95 11.40 0.61
C TYR A 62 5.16 12.71 1.40
N GLY A 63 6.42 13.17 1.53
CA GLY A 63 6.75 14.40 2.26
C GLY A 63 6.56 14.31 3.79
N ARG A 64 6.49 13.09 4.33
CA ARG A 64 6.36 12.83 5.77
C ARG A 64 7.41 11.83 6.22
N LEU A 65 7.88 12.01 7.44
CA LEU A 65 8.72 11.02 8.09
C LEU A 65 8.03 9.66 8.07
N ALA A 66 8.77 8.65 7.69
CA ALA A 66 8.28 7.28 7.60
C ALA A 66 9.35 6.30 8.09
N VAL A 67 8.91 5.16 8.58
CA VAL A 67 9.79 4.05 8.92
C VAL A 67 9.38 2.81 8.16
N VAL A 68 10.35 2.03 7.69
CA VAL A 68 10.10 0.66 7.26
C VAL A 68 10.29 -0.25 8.45
N ALA A 69 9.27 -1.02 8.72
CA ALA A 69 9.25 -1.94 9.84
C ALA A 69 8.80 -3.34 9.39
N GLU A 70 9.22 -4.35 10.13
CA GLU A 70 8.86 -5.75 9.90
C GLU A 70 8.32 -6.35 11.21
N ASN A 71 7.16 -6.96 11.15
CA ASN A 71 6.66 -7.77 12.25
C ASN A 71 7.46 -9.07 12.32
N VAL A 72 8.37 -9.15 13.27
CA VAL A 72 9.26 -10.32 13.49
C VAL A 72 8.73 -11.27 14.54
N SER A 73 7.55 -11.00 15.12
CA SER A 73 6.90 -11.90 16.06
C SER A 73 6.16 -13.05 15.36
N ASP A 74 5.66 -13.96 16.12
CA ASP A 74 4.81 -15.07 15.70
C ASP A 74 3.31 -14.75 15.71
N THR A 75 2.96 -13.49 16.03
CA THR A 75 1.57 -13.03 16.17
C THR A 75 1.21 -11.99 15.12
N ASP A 76 -0.06 -11.95 14.76
CA ASP A 76 -0.63 -10.97 13.85
C ASP A 76 -1.18 -9.79 14.67
N VAL A 77 -0.72 -8.57 14.35
CA VAL A 77 -1.10 -7.34 15.06
C VAL A 77 -2.25 -6.67 14.31
N GLU A 78 -3.39 -6.51 14.97
CA GLU A 78 -4.55 -5.79 14.44
C GLU A 78 -4.31 -4.29 14.46
N TYR A 79 -3.82 -3.78 15.59
CA TYR A 79 -3.48 -2.38 15.77
C TYR A 79 -2.32 -2.23 16.75
N ALA A 80 -1.46 -1.26 16.50
CA ALA A 80 -0.52 -0.78 17.51
C ALA A 80 -0.24 0.72 17.32
N LEU A 81 0.10 1.39 18.42
CA LEU A 81 0.64 2.74 18.43
C LEU A 81 2.10 2.69 18.85
N LEU A 82 2.99 3.03 17.94
CA LEU A 82 4.41 3.16 18.23
C LEU A 82 4.73 4.59 18.63
N THR A 83 5.71 4.73 19.52
CA THR A 83 6.28 6.02 19.89
C THR A 83 7.79 5.95 19.79
N VAL A 84 8.41 7.06 19.42
CA VAL A 84 9.86 7.23 19.42
C VAL A 84 10.22 8.60 19.96
N LYS A 85 11.27 8.66 20.76
CA LYS A 85 11.80 9.93 21.28
C LYS A 85 12.76 10.55 20.28
N THR A 86 12.63 11.86 20.12
CA THR A 86 13.52 12.72 19.36
C THR A 86 14.04 13.85 20.26
N LYS A 87 14.93 14.69 19.77
CA LYS A 87 15.38 15.90 20.47
C LYS A 87 14.24 16.88 20.73
N GLU A 88 13.27 16.94 19.80
CA GLU A 88 12.17 17.91 19.83
C GLU A 88 10.92 17.38 20.55
N GLY A 89 10.86 16.08 20.84
CA GLY A 89 9.69 15.50 21.50
C GLY A 89 9.48 14.02 21.22
N THR A 90 8.24 13.62 21.18
CA THR A 90 7.86 12.24 20.90
C THR A 90 7.04 12.21 19.61
N LEU A 91 7.44 11.37 18.68
CA LEU A 91 6.71 11.09 17.45
C LEU A 91 5.92 9.79 17.59
N THR A 92 4.83 9.69 16.83
CA THR A 92 3.93 8.55 16.89
C THR A 92 3.68 7.95 15.49
N PHE A 93 3.48 6.63 15.43
CA PHE A 93 3.21 5.90 14.20
C PHE A 93 2.09 4.90 14.47
N ASN A 94 1.05 4.95 13.65
CA ASN A 94 0.02 3.92 13.69
C ASN A 94 0.47 2.68 12.92
N VAL A 95 0.16 1.53 13.47
CA VAL A 95 0.24 0.23 12.81
C VAL A 95 -1.17 -0.33 12.70
N SER A 96 -1.56 -0.75 11.53
CA SER A 96 -2.88 -1.34 11.28
C SER A 96 -2.72 -2.64 10.52
N ALA A 97 -3.26 -3.73 11.02
CA ALA A 97 -3.24 -5.08 10.42
C ALA A 97 -1.86 -5.46 9.86
N LEU A 98 -0.85 -5.52 10.72
CA LEU A 98 0.50 -5.94 10.35
C LEU A 98 0.70 -7.42 10.68
N LEU A 99 0.56 -8.26 9.66
CA LEU A 99 0.67 -9.70 9.82
C LEU A 99 2.13 -10.11 10.08
N ARG A 100 2.31 -11.24 10.74
CA ARG A 100 3.65 -11.81 11.01
C ARG A 100 4.46 -11.95 9.72
N GLY A 101 5.74 -11.64 9.78
CA GLY A 101 6.67 -11.68 8.65
C GLY A 101 6.43 -10.59 7.59
N THR A 102 5.46 -9.69 7.79
CA THR A 102 5.16 -8.63 6.84
C THR A 102 6.04 -7.41 7.09
N LYS A 103 6.55 -6.85 5.99
CA LYS A 103 7.20 -5.53 5.95
C LYS A 103 6.23 -4.47 5.49
N ALA A 104 6.26 -3.31 6.13
CA ALA A 104 5.43 -2.18 5.74
C ALA A 104 6.10 -0.84 6.06
N VAL A 105 5.67 0.20 5.34
CA VAL A 105 5.98 1.59 5.66
C VAL A 105 4.97 2.09 6.67
N LEU A 106 5.44 2.64 7.78
CA LEU A 106 4.64 3.31 8.80
C LEU A 106 4.88 4.81 8.68
N LEU A 107 3.82 5.57 8.49
CA LEU A 107 3.89 7.02 8.39
C LEU A 107 3.81 7.66 9.77
N CYS A 108 4.66 8.65 10.02
CA CYS A 108 4.55 9.48 11.21
C CYS A 108 3.20 10.18 11.26
N ASN A 109 2.54 10.21 12.42
CA ASN A 109 1.25 10.90 12.57
C ASN A 109 1.43 12.41 12.52
N GLU A 110 2.57 12.89 12.99
CA GLU A 110 2.94 14.30 12.94
C GLU A 110 3.42 14.67 11.51
N SER A 111 3.10 15.88 11.07
CA SER A 111 3.54 16.40 9.78
C SER A 111 4.97 16.93 9.84
N VAL A 112 5.90 16.01 10.03
CA VAL A 112 7.34 16.32 10.07
C VAL A 112 8.06 15.59 8.95
N GLY A 113 9.10 16.23 8.39
CA GLY A 113 10.02 15.59 7.47
C GLY A 113 11.07 14.75 8.21
N SER A 114 11.87 13.99 7.46
CA SER A 114 13.02 13.29 8.03
C SER A 114 14.18 14.28 8.26
N ASP A 115 14.73 14.26 9.47
CA ASP A 115 15.99 14.94 9.75
C ASP A 115 17.12 13.89 9.73
N PRO A 116 18.09 14.01 8.80
CA PRO A 116 19.18 13.06 8.69
C PRO A 116 20.12 13.06 9.92
N ASP A 117 20.12 14.15 10.69
CA ASP A 117 20.93 14.31 11.90
C ASP A 117 20.18 13.93 13.19
N GLU A 118 18.89 13.58 13.09
CA GLU A 118 18.10 13.15 14.23
C GLU A 118 18.43 11.70 14.62
N VAL A 119 18.54 11.49 15.91
CA VAL A 119 18.74 10.15 16.49
C VAL A 119 17.43 9.67 17.08
N TYR A 120 16.83 8.70 16.42
CA TYR A 120 15.59 8.07 16.85
C TYR A 120 15.87 6.96 17.86
N THR A 121 15.59 7.22 19.12
CA THR A 121 15.88 6.31 20.23
C THR A 121 14.63 5.93 21.01
N ALA A 122 14.74 4.89 21.83
CA ALA A 122 13.67 4.49 22.74
C ALA A 122 12.32 4.28 22.04
N TRP A 123 12.34 3.45 20.99
CA TRP A 123 11.13 2.95 20.35
C TRP A 123 10.31 2.12 21.34
N GLN A 124 9.04 2.41 21.46
CA GLN A 124 8.11 1.73 22.37
C GLN A 124 6.77 1.50 21.69
N THR A 125 6.13 0.41 22.01
CA THR A 125 4.73 0.17 21.72
C THR A 125 3.89 0.70 22.88
N LYS A 126 3.02 1.65 22.62
CA LYS A 126 2.18 2.27 23.66
C LYS A 126 0.87 1.51 23.84
N ASP A 127 0.23 1.15 22.73
CA ASP A 127 -1.01 0.39 22.70
C ASP A 127 -0.86 -0.71 21.65
N MET A 128 -1.36 -1.92 21.94
CA MET A 128 -1.34 -3.05 21.02
C MET A 128 -2.61 -3.87 21.19
N VAL A 129 -3.19 -4.21 20.04
CA VAL A 129 -4.31 -5.14 19.91
C VAL A 129 -3.89 -6.24 18.94
N LEU A 130 -4.00 -7.48 19.38
CA LEU A 130 -3.76 -8.64 18.52
C LEU A 130 -5.08 -9.09 17.90
N PHE A 131 -5.01 -9.67 16.72
CA PHE A 131 -6.17 -10.35 16.16
C PHE A 131 -6.62 -11.47 17.10
N LYS A 132 -7.93 -11.55 17.34
CA LYS A 132 -8.53 -12.63 18.17
C LYS A 132 -8.45 -13.97 17.48
N GLU A 133 -8.61 -13.95 16.16
CA GLU A 133 -8.50 -15.09 15.27
C GLU A 133 -7.48 -14.79 14.19
N GLN A 134 -6.80 -15.81 13.69
CA GLN A 134 -5.79 -15.62 12.66
C GLN A 134 -6.45 -15.07 11.38
N PRO A 135 -6.01 -13.91 10.87
CA PRO A 135 -6.49 -13.39 9.59
C PRO A 135 -6.10 -14.34 8.46
N VAL A 136 -7.06 -14.73 7.64
CA VAL A 136 -6.88 -15.66 6.52
C VAL A 136 -7.53 -15.13 5.25
N MET A 137 -7.03 -15.56 4.10
CA MET A 137 -7.59 -15.15 2.80
C MET A 137 -8.90 -15.87 2.44
N ASN A 138 -9.24 -16.95 3.15
CA ASN A 138 -10.38 -17.82 2.83
C ASN A 138 -10.41 -18.22 1.34
N SER A 139 -9.24 -18.53 0.78
CA SER A 139 -9.08 -18.85 -0.65
C SER A 139 -9.71 -20.20 -1.07
N ASP A 140 -10.15 -20.99 -0.13
CA ASP A 140 -11.00 -22.17 -0.32
C ASP A 140 -12.49 -21.81 -0.50
N LYS A 141 -12.87 -20.59 -0.14
CA LYS A 141 -14.25 -20.05 -0.25
C LYS A 141 -14.37 -18.97 -1.32
N PHE A 142 -13.34 -18.16 -1.48
CA PHE A 142 -13.36 -16.97 -2.34
C PHE A 142 -12.22 -16.94 -3.33
N GLU A 143 -12.52 -16.61 -4.57
CA GLU A 143 -11.57 -16.13 -5.54
C GLU A 143 -11.71 -14.62 -5.66
N ILE A 144 -10.66 -13.88 -5.29
CA ILE A 144 -10.64 -12.41 -5.31
C ILE A 144 -9.61 -11.95 -6.33
N LYS A 145 -10.00 -11.02 -7.20
CA LYS A 145 -9.10 -10.40 -8.18
C LYS A 145 -9.26 -8.90 -8.15
N VAL A 146 -8.12 -8.21 -8.17
CA VAL A 146 -8.07 -6.76 -8.37
C VAL A 146 -7.73 -6.53 -9.84
N ALA A 147 -8.51 -5.68 -10.48
CA ALA A 147 -8.26 -5.20 -11.83
C ALA A 147 -8.41 -3.68 -11.82
N ASP A 148 -8.00 -3.02 -12.93
CA ASP A 148 -8.07 -1.57 -13.01
C ASP A 148 -9.49 -1.06 -12.73
N GLY A 149 -9.63 -0.34 -11.61
CA GLY A 149 -10.87 0.28 -11.19
C GLY A 149 -11.91 -0.67 -10.61
N SER A 150 -11.58 -1.91 -10.26
CA SER A 150 -12.53 -2.86 -9.67
C SER A 150 -11.89 -3.98 -8.86
N VAL A 151 -12.67 -4.49 -7.92
CA VAL A 151 -12.37 -5.75 -7.21
C VAL A 151 -13.49 -6.74 -7.55
N SER A 152 -13.14 -7.93 -7.99
CA SER A 152 -14.10 -9.01 -8.18
C SER A 152 -13.98 -10.03 -7.05
N LEU A 153 -15.15 -10.49 -6.57
CA LEU A 153 -15.29 -11.58 -5.60
C LEU A 153 -16.15 -12.68 -6.23
N LYS A 154 -15.63 -13.89 -6.30
CA LYS A 154 -16.37 -15.08 -6.70
C LYS A 154 -16.46 -16.03 -5.52
N ASN A 155 -17.66 -16.48 -5.22
CA ASN A 155 -17.88 -17.55 -4.25
C ASN A 155 -17.59 -18.91 -4.91
N ILE A 156 -16.60 -19.62 -4.39
CA ILE A 156 -16.21 -20.97 -4.85
C ILE A 156 -16.45 -22.05 -3.79
N SER A 157 -17.15 -21.72 -2.69
CA SER A 157 -17.42 -22.64 -1.59
C SER A 157 -18.47 -23.73 -1.91
N GLY A 158 -19.22 -23.57 -3.01
CA GLY A 158 -20.34 -24.44 -3.38
C GLY A 158 -21.59 -24.26 -2.53
N LYS A 159 -21.62 -23.28 -1.61
CA LYS A 159 -22.77 -22.93 -0.76
C LYS A 159 -23.07 -21.44 -0.85
N ASP A 160 -24.33 -21.07 -0.61
CA ASP A 160 -24.69 -19.66 -0.46
C ASP A 160 -24.05 -19.09 0.82
N ILE A 161 -23.50 -17.88 0.73
CA ILE A 161 -23.02 -17.12 1.87
C ILE A 161 -23.95 -15.93 2.02
N GLU A 162 -24.73 -15.91 3.12
CA GLU A 162 -25.75 -14.90 3.36
C GLU A 162 -25.26 -13.74 4.23
N SER A 163 -24.18 -13.94 4.96
CA SER A 163 -23.53 -12.90 5.76
C SER A 163 -22.74 -11.91 4.91
N ASP A 164 -22.47 -10.74 5.48
CA ASP A 164 -21.54 -9.80 4.88
C ASP A 164 -20.15 -10.39 4.80
N ILE A 165 -19.46 -10.10 3.68
CA ILE A 165 -18.07 -10.46 3.45
C ILE A 165 -17.25 -9.17 3.44
N TYR A 166 -16.19 -9.12 4.22
CA TYR A 166 -15.27 -8.01 4.26
C TYR A 166 -13.95 -8.40 3.63
N ILE A 167 -13.50 -7.62 2.64
CA ILE A 167 -12.21 -7.76 1.98
C ILE A 167 -11.31 -6.66 2.52
N TYR A 168 -10.23 -7.03 3.18
CA TYR A 168 -9.26 -6.08 3.74
C TYR A 168 -8.06 -5.95 2.82
N TYR A 169 -7.66 -4.71 2.54
CA TYR A 169 -6.54 -4.41 1.67
C TYR A 169 -5.71 -3.23 2.17
N LYS A 170 -4.51 -3.14 1.65
CA LYS A 170 -3.58 -2.04 1.88
C LYS A 170 -3.12 -1.45 0.57
N ASP A 171 -2.85 -0.14 0.59
CA ASP A 171 -2.08 0.48 -0.47
C ASP A 171 -0.67 -0.10 -0.52
N LYS A 172 -0.16 -0.20 -1.72
CA LYS A 172 1.18 -0.70 -2.02
C LYS A 172 1.87 0.27 -2.96
N LYS A 173 3.14 0.56 -2.70
CA LYS A 173 4.01 1.31 -3.60
C LYS A 173 5.37 0.65 -3.63
N ASP A 174 5.90 0.40 -4.83
CA ASP A 174 7.20 -0.26 -5.02
C ASP A 174 7.31 -1.58 -4.21
N ASP A 175 6.22 -2.37 -4.23
CA ASP A 175 6.05 -3.64 -3.50
C ASP A 175 6.12 -3.54 -1.96
N VAL A 176 6.07 -2.33 -1.41
CA VAL A 176 6.01 -2.12 0.04
C VAL A 176 4.61 -1.66 0.44
N LEU A 177 4.04 -2.33 1.43
CA LEU A 177 2.70 -2.04 1.95
C LEU A 177 2.71 -0.77 2.81
N ASN A 178 1.63 0.01 2.75
CA ASN A 178 1.35 1.03 3.75
C ASN A 178 0.83 0.35 5.02
N GLY A 179 1.67 0.31 6.05
CA GLY A 179 1.36 -0.33 7.32
C GLY A 179 0.49 0.50 8.26
N SER A 180 0.33 1.80 8.00
CA SER A 180 -0.42 2.71 8.89
C SER A 180 -1.92 2.63 8.72
N VAL A 181 -2.41 2.20 7.54
CA VAL A 181 -3.84 2.17 7.20
C VAL A 181 -4.20 0.82 6.59
N THR A 182 -5.37 0.32 6.96
CA THR A 182 -6.01 -0.83 6.34
C THR A 182 -7.41 -0.42 5.89
N TYR A 183 -7.71 -0.66 4.64
CA TYR A 183 -9.00 -0.39 4.03
C TYR A 183 -9.85 -1.65 4.02
N LYS A 184 -11.17 -1.49 3.95
CA LYS A 184 -12.06 -2.62 3.77
C LYS A 184 -13.16 -2.34 2.75
N ILE A 185 -13.49 -3.35 1.98
CA ILE A 185 -14.64 -3.41 1.08
C ILE A 185 -15.65 -4.36 1.70
N ARG A 186 -16.91 -3.91 1.81
CA ARG A 186 -18.04 -4.76 2.21
C ARG A 186 -18.74 -5.27 0.98
N VAL A 187 -19.00 -6.57 0.96
CA VAL A 187 -19.84 -7.24 -0.03
C VAL A 187 -20.99 -7.90 0.72
N GLU A 188 -22.21 -7.62 0.30
CA GLU A 188 -23.38 -8.36 0.80
C GLU A 188 -23.29 -9.82 0.37
N GLY A 189 -24.02 -10.69 1.04
CA GLY A 189 -23.98 -12.12 0.77
C GLY A 189 -23.99 -12.50 -0.71
N ILE A 190 -23.35 -13.60 -1.05
CA ILE A 190 -23.14 -14.04 -2.43
C ILE A 190 -23.57 -15.50 -2.60
N LYS A 191 -24.35 -15.78 -3.66
CA LYS A 191 -24.81 -17.14 -3.98
C LYS A 191 -23.64 -18.04 -4.39
N ALA A 192 -23.83 -19.36 -4.23
CA ALA A 192 -22.88 -20.36 -4.71
C ALA A 192 -22.52 -20.12 -6.19
N ASP A 193 -21.24 -20.25 -6.51
CA ASP A 193 -20.67 -20.06 -7.85
C ASP A 193 -20.88 -18.67 -8.48
N ALA A 194 -21.57 -17.75 -7.79
CA ALA A 194 -21.76 -16.39 -8.29
C ALA A 194 -20.49 -15.55 -8.17
N GLN A 195 -20.43 -14.51 -9.00
CA GLN A 195 -19.37 -13.49 -8.98
C GLN A 195 -20.00 -12.11 -8.92
N THR A 196 -19.41 -11.22 -8.12
CA THR A 196 -19.76 -9.81 -8.05
C THR A 196 -18.57 -8.94 -8.36
N PHE A 197 -18.84 -7.70 -8.80
CA PHE A 197 -17.81 -6.71 -9.12
C PHE A 197 -18.08 -5.44 -8.31
N ILE A 198 -17.09 -5.00 -7.59
CA ILE A 198 -17.14 -3.79 -6.78
C ILE A 198 -16.31 -2.71 -7.49
N LYS A 199 -16.93 -1.56 -7.76
CA LYS A 199 -16.22 -0.42 -8.34
C LYS A 199 -15.28 0.16 -7.30
N ALA A 200 -14.00 0.28 -7.67
CA ALA A 200 -12.93 0.87 -6.87
C ALA A 200 -11.94 1.57 -7.83
N PRO A 201 -12.32 2.74 -8.40
CA PRO A 201 -11.60 3.37 -9.51
C PRO A 201 -10.12 3.66 -9.24
N GLU A 202 -9.76 3.80 -7.96
CA GLU A 202 -8.39 4.06 -7.51
C GLU A 202 -7.53 2.80 -7.40
N LEU A 203 -8.13 1.60 -7.45
CA LEU A 203 -7.41 0.35 -7.22
C LEU A 203 -6.97 -0.33 -8.53
N ASN A 204 -5.77 -0.87 -8.50
CA ASN A 204 -5.24 -1.80 -9.48
C ASN A 204 -4.26 -2.77 -8.80
N GLU A 205 -3.85 -3.80 -9.51
CA GLU A 205 -2.95 -4.84 -8.99
C GLU A 205 -1.56 -4.34 -8.57
N ASN A 206 -1.13 -3.17 -9.08
CA ASN A 206 0.18 -2.60 -8.76
C ASN A 206 0.16 -1.70 -7.52
N ASN A 207 -0.98 -1.11 -7.18
CA ASN A 207 -1.08 -0.13 -6.09
C ASN A 207 -1.78 -0.63 -4.83
N CYS A 208 -2.30 -1.85 -4.83
CA CYS A 208 -2.89 -2.42 -3.63
C CYS A 208 -2.61 -3.93 -3.49
N GLN A 209 -2.81 -4.43 -2.29
CA GLN A 209 -2.74 -5.85 -1.97
C GLN A 209 -3.84 -6.23 -1.01
N ILE A 210 -4.60 -7.27 -1.37
CA ILE A 210 -5.55 -7.90 -0.44
C ILE A 210 -4.73 -8.64 0.63
N ILE A 211 -5.10 -8.46 1.89
CA ILE A 211 -4.33 -9.02 3.02
C ILE A 211 -5.09 -10.12 3.76
N PHE A 212 -6.41 -10.02 3.88
CA PHE A 212 -7.27 -11.08 4.41
C PHE A 212 -8.74 -10.77 4.09
N THR A 213 -9.60 -11.78 4.33
CA THR A 213 -11.06 -11.64 4.30
C THR A 213 -11.65 -12.04 5.63
N ASP A 214 -12.84 -11.50 5.92
CA ASP A 214 -13.62 -11.84 7.11
C ASP A 214 -15.09 -12.01 6.72
N TYR A 215 -15.76 -12.99 7.26
CA TYR A 215 -17.19 -13.23 7.08
C TYR A 215 -17.72 -14.11 8.23
N ASP A 216 -18.97 -13.93 8.56
CA ASP A 216 -19.63 -14.73 9.61
C ASP A 216 -20.13 -16.05 9.00
N ASP A 217 -19.44 -17.14 9.26
CA ASP A 217 -19.79 -18.50 8.81
C ASP A 217 -20.84 -19.14 9.77
N LYS A 218 -21.84 -18.36 10.20
CA LYS A 218 -22.94 -18.98 10.96
C LYS A 218 -23.67 -19.93 10.06
N GLU A 219 -23.40 -21.21 10.23
CA GLU A 219 -24.28 -22.26 9.71
C GLU A 219 -25.69 -22.02 10.31
N VAL A 220 -26.64 -21.69 9.44
CA VAL A 220 -28.07 -21.60 9.76
C VAL A 220 -28.65 -22.99 9.88
#